data_2ab990d8a42539d4cf047b776d65668f
#
_entry.id   2ab990d8a42539d4cf047b776d65668f
#
_cell.length_a   1.000
_cell.length_b   1.000
_cell.length_c   1.000
_cell.angle_alpha   90.00
_cell.angle_beta   90.00
_cell.angle_gamma   90.00
#
_symmetry.space_group_name_H-M   'P 1'
#
loop_
_entity.id
_entity.type
_entity.pdbx_description
1 polymer ?
#
loop_
_entity_poly.entity_id
_entity_poly.type
_entity_poly.pdbx_seq_one_letter_code
_entity_poly.pdbx_strand_id
1 'polypeptide(L)'
;MNLGTAAEPVGARPDTITARGADLLVETLVRAGVRELFGLPGDTGVVFYDALYRRADDIRHVLARDERHAAAMADAYARVSGRAGVVEVSSGGGVTYVVGGLGEAFAAGVPLLVLTSDIHRGSRGGGALTEIDQPALFAAVTKRALVVSDAAEIPSAIEDALRAATTGRPGPVAVVVPEDVLDEQVTAELAPPGDRLTTPAERPGADVDPAVRALAAARRPALLVGGGAHFSRCYAGIVAVADRIGAGVATTIHGKGAIADDNPWSLGVAGNNGGSALANEYLAASDAVLVVGSRANATDTDSFTAPPRSATVIAVDVDPSRVLHNYPGALPLAGDAATVLEQIHTALSEADGVARRRADIAARRVRTVPDFGTVAPPGTLPADEVIAALADVLADADPIVAVDPGAPTPAVAERWPVREAGRRIVVPRGHGPMGYAIPAAVGAALARPGRPVLALTADGSFAMSCGELETIARLGLPVIAVQLTNHSLGWIKMLQHLYQNRRYFGVDPGPIDAVAVAEACGLPAARPTSVADLRARVGAALREGTPLYLDVEVPHMIDVVPRVPAWHRALSGDRTRPVY
;
A
#
# COMPACT_ATOMS: atom_id res chain seq x y z
N MET A 1 -24.12 -36.09 31.51
CA MET A 1 -22.92 -36.00 30.68
C MET A 1 -22.40 -34.58 30.84
N ASN A 2 -21.26 -34.48 31.54
CA ASN A 2 -20.63 -33.17 31.85
C ASN A 2 -20.08 -32.51 30.60
N LEU A 3 -20.59 -31.34 30.28
CA LEU A 3 -19.95 -30.41 29.35
C LEU A 3 -18.79 -29.74 30.09
N GLY A 4 -17.58 -30.15 29.77
CA GLY A 4 -16.36 -29.55 30.29
C GLY A 4 -16.24 -28.10 29.81
N THR A 5 -16.18 -27.18 30.75
CA THR A 5 -15.77 -25.81 30.56
C THR A 5 -14.33 -25.81 30.05
N ALA A 6 -14.11 -25.30 28.82
CA ALA A 6 -12.77 -25.02 28.33
C ALA A 6 -12.12 -24.00 29.28
N ALA A 7 -11.04 -24.38 29.93
CA ALA A 7 -10.24 -23.48 30.76
C ALA A 7 -9.62 -22.43 29.84
N GLU A 8 -9.82 -21.14 30.19
CA GLU A 8 -9.04 -20.05 29.60
C GLU A 8 -7.54 -20.35 29.81
N PRO A 9 -6.68 -20.07 28.82
CA PRO A 9 -5.26 -20.25 29.01
C PRO A 9 -4.80 -19.36 30.15
N VAL A 10 -4.31 -19.97 31.21
CA VAL A 10 -3.66 -19.26 32.33
C VAL A 10 -2.55 -18.42 31.74
N GLY A 11 -2.69 -17.08 31.79
CA GLY A 11 -1.72 -16.15 31.26
C GLY A 11 -0.34 -16.46 31.83
N ALA A 12 0.62 -16.73 30.95
CA ALA A 12 2.01 -16.89 31.35
C ALA A 12 2.45 -15.62 32.11
N ARG A 13 3.12 -15.80 33.26
CA ARG A 13 3.61 -14.65 34.04
C ARG A 13 4.69 -13.93 33.23
N PRO A 14 4.78 -12.59 33.33
CA PRO A 14 5.86 -11.85 32.71
C PRO A 14 7.21 -12.33 33.27
N ASP A 15 8.22 -12.42 32.41
CA ASP A 15 9.58 -12.72 32.82
C ASP A 15 10.30 -11.44 33.24
N THR A 16 10.96 -11.46 34.37
CA THR A 16 11.82 -10.35 34.82
C THR A 16 13.25 -10.64 34.41
N ILE A 17 13.86 -9.74 33.63
CA ILE A 17 15.25 -9.85 33.20
C ILE A 17 16.03 -8.59 33.52
N THR A 18 17.35 -8.76 33.76
CA THR A 18 18.31 -7.64 33.91
C THR A 18 19.20 -7.61 32.69
N ALA A 19 19.12 -6.52 31.92
CA ALA A 19 19.85 -6.37 30.66
C ALA A 19 20.02 -4.88 30.32
N ARG A 20 20.80 -4.58 29.26
CA ARG A 20 20.83 -3.22 28.70
C ARG A 20 19.49 -2.87 28.02
N GLY A 21 19.16 -1.59 27.97
CA GLY A 21 17.97 -1.10 27.29
C GLY A 21 17.86 -1.63 25.85
N ALA A 22 18.95 -1.66 25.09
CA ALA A 22 18.98 -2.19 23.74
C ALA A 22 18.66 -3.69 23.68
N ASP A 23 19.13 -4.50 24.64
CA ASP A 23 18.84 -5.92 24.72
C ASP A 23 17.35 -6.15 25.07
N LEU A 24 16.79 -5.33 25.98
CA LEU A 24 15.36 -5.34 26.30
C LEU A 24 14.50 -5.00 25.06
N LEU A 25 14.94 -3.99 24.28
CA LEU A 25 14.26 -3.60 23.03
C LEU A 25 14.19 -4.78 22.06
N VAL A 26 15.34 -5.40 21.74
CA VAL A 26 15.42 -6.50 20.78
C VAL A 26 14.65 -7.73 21.29
N GLU A 27 14.78 -8.08 22.58
CA GLU A 27 14.02 -9.19 23.17
C GLU A 27 12.51 -8.95 23.10
N THR A 28 12.06 -7.71 23.35
CA THR A 28 10.63 -7.34 23.23
C THR A 28 10.12 -7.49 21.79
N LEU A 29 10.91 -7.05 20.80
CA LEU A 29 10.57 -7.22 19.39
C LEU A 29 10.43 -8.70 18.99
N VAL A 30 11.39 -9.53 19.39
CA VAL A 30 11.37 -10.97 19.12
C VAL A 30 10.14 -11.62 19.77
N ARG A 31 9.83 -11.29 21.02
CA ARG A 31 8.64 -11.79 21.75
C ARG A 31 7.34 -11.31 21.13
N ALA A 32 7.30 -10.10 20.57
CA ALA A 32 6.14 -9.58 19.83
C ALA A 32 5.94 -10.26 18.47
N GLY A 33 6.89 -11.07 18.02
CA GLY A 33 6.81 -11.81 16.76
C GLY A 33 7.44 -11.10 15.56
N VAL A 34 8.27 -10.06 15.79
CA VAL A 34 9.05 -9.42 14.72
C VAL A 34 10.10 -10.40 14.21
N ARG A 35 10.17 -10.54 12.88
CA ARG A 35 11.17 -11.39 12.20
C ARG A 35 12.05 -10.59 11.26
N GLU A 36 11.53 -9.55 10.65
CA GLU A 36 12.23 -8.62 9.76
C GLU A 36 12.15 -7.20 10.31
N LEU A 37 13.28 -6.50 10.24
CA LEU A 37 13.43 -5.10 10.60
C LEU A 37 14.19 -4.42 9.47
N PHE A 38 13.64 -3.33 8.93
CA PHE A 38 14.19 -2.58 7.81
C PHE A 38 14.87 -1.31 8.33
N GLY A 39 16.09 -1.02 7.93
CA GLY A 39 16.75 0.17 8.47
C GLY A 39 18.12 0.47 7.87
N LEU A 40 18.72 1.55 8.38
CA LEU A 40 20.06 1.99 8.05
C LEU A 40 20.77 2.42 9.34
N PRO A 41 21.90 1.78 9.70
CA PRO A 41 22.63 2.11 10.91
C PRO A 41 23.18 3.53 10.92
N GLY A 42 23.13 4.17 12.09
CA GLY A 42 23.83 5.41 12.39
C GLY A 42 24.42 5.39 13.79
N ASP A 43 25.21 6.42 14.12
CA ASP A 43 26.02 6.48 15.34
C ASP A 43 25.20 6.39 16.63
N THR A 44 24.07 7.06 16.75
CA THR A 44 23.20 6.97 17.93
C THR A 44 22.53 5.61 18.11
N GLY A 45 22.53 4.76 17.08
CA GLY A 45 21.96 3.40 17.08
C GLY A 45 22.95 2.26 17.35
N VAL A 46 24.25 2.53 17.51
CA VAL A 46 25.30 1.49 17.56
C VAL A 46 25.03 0.44 18.65
N VAL A 47 24.55 0.84 19.83
CA VAL A 47 24.21 -0.07 20.93
C VAL A 47 23.06 -1.01 20.57
N PHE A 48 22.07 -0.51 19.83
CA PHE A 48 20.96 -1.32 19.34
C PHE A 48 21.41 -2.35 18.29
N TYR A 49 22.31 -1.96 17.39
CA TYR A 49 22.87 -2.89 16.39
C TYR A 49 23.75 -3.99 17.02
N ASP A 50 24.45 -3.69 18.11
CA ASP A 50 25.16 -4.70 18.89
C ASP A 50 24.18 -5.71 19.54
N ALA A 51 23.02 -5.25 20.02
CA ALA A 51 21.98 -6.13 20.54
C ALA A 51 21.33 -6.98 19.41
N LEU A 52 21.07 -6.41 18.24
CA LEU A 52 20.58 -7.14 17.06
C LEU A 52 21.55 -8.23 16.60
N TYR A 53 22.86 -7.95 16.61
CA TYR A 53 23.88 -8.94 16.26
C TYR A 53 23.80 -10.18 17.15
N ARG A 54 23.55 -10.05 18.44
CA ARG A 54 23.40 -11.18 19.36
C ARG A 54 22.11 -11.99 19.16
N ARG A 55 21.13 -11.44 18.45
CA ARG A 55 19.84 -12.08 18.17
C ARG A 55 19.60 -12.23 16.65
N ALA A 56 20.68 -12.26 15.83
CA ALA A 56 20.61 -12.35 14.38
C ALA A 56 19.91 -13.62 13.86
N ASP A 57 19.89 -14.69 14.66
CA ASP A 57 19.16 -15.93 14.33
C ASP A 57 17.63 -15.80 14.53
N ASP A 58 17.17 -14.85 15.34
CA ASP A 58 15.76 -14.66 15.69
C ASP A 58 15.10 -13.52 14.90
N ILE A 59 15.86 -12.45 14.62
CA ILE A 59 15.39 -11.25 13.94
C ILE A 59 16.39 -10.83 12.85
N ARG A 60 15.90 -10.74 11.62
CA ARG A 60 16.70 -10.35 10.46
C ARG A 60 16.67 -8.84 10.28
N HIS A 61 17.84 -8.22 10.30
CA HIS A 61 17.98 -6.84 9.85
C HIS A 61 18.15 -6.78 8.32
N VAL A 62 17.32 -5.98 7.66
CA VAL A 62 17.36 -5.72 6.22
C VAL A 62 17.96 -4.35 6.00
N LEU A 63 19.25 -4.32 5.70
CA LEU A 63 19.99 -3.09 5.42
C LEU A 63 19.49 -2.47 4.10
N ALA A 64 18.87 -1.29 4.19
CA ALA A 64 18.49 -0.47 3.06
C ALA A 64 19.63 0.47 2.63
N ARG A 65 19.43 1.19 1.52
CA ARG A 65 20.38 2.18 1.02
C ARG A 65 19.91 3.62 1.28
N ASP A 66 18.68 3.76 1.77
CA ASP A 66 18.02 5.04 2.09
C ASP A 66 16.89 4.76 3.08
N GLU A 67 16.71 5.59 4.09
CA GLU A 67 15.69 5.41 5.14
C GLU A 67 14.25 5.57 4.61
N ARG A 68 14.05 6.37 3.54
CA ARG A 68 12.75 6.45 2.84
C ARG A 68 12.38 5.09 2.29
N HIS A 69 13.38 4.38 1.76
CA HIS A 69 13.21 3.07 1.17
C HIS A 69 13.04 1.99 2.24
N ALA A 70 13.71 2.10 3.39
CA ALA A 70 13.46 1.24 4.54
C ALA A 70 11.98 1.32 4.98
N ALA A 71 11.42 2.54 5.05
CA ALA A 71 10.00 2.72 5.33
C ALA A 71 9.09 2.16 4.22
N ALA A 72 9.46 2.28 2.95
CA ALA A 72 8.72 1.68 1.83
C ALA A 72 8.75 0.14 1.85
N MET A 73 9.89 -0.46 2.23
CA MET A 73 10.02 -1.90 2.46
C MET A 73 9.08 -2.36 3.59
N ALA A 74 9.11 -1.66 4.75
CA ALA A 74 8.24 -1.95 5.88
C ALA A 74 6.76 -1.78 5.54
N ASP A 75 6.40 -0.73 4.78
CA ASP A 75 5.04 -0.48 4.30
C ASP A 75 4.53 -1.63 3.41
N ALA A 76 5.33 -2.02 2.40
CA ALA A 76 4.96 -3.12 1.51
C ALA A 76 4.90 -4.46 2.26
N TYR A 77 5.85 -4.72 3.17
CA TYR A 77 5.82 -5.88 4.04
C TYR A 77 4.51 -5.94 4.84
N ALA A 78 4.11 -4.82 5.45
CA ALA A 78 2.88 -4.75 6.22
C ALA A 78 1.63 -4.97 5.35
N ARG A 79 1.57 -4.35 4.17
CA ARG A 79 0.45 -4.54 3.24
C ARG A 79 0.29 -5.99 2.80
N VAL A 80 1.39 -6.66 2.50
CA VAL A 80 1.39 -8.02 1.92
C VAL A 80 1.24 -9.10 2.99
N SER A 81 1.90 -8.95 4.15
CA SER A 81 1.80 -9.90 5.25
C SER A 81 0.50 -9.78 6.05
N GLY A 82 -0.07 -8.54 6.12
CA GLY A 82 -1.15 -8.18 7.03
C GLY A 82 -0.67 -8.01 8.48
N ARG A 83 0.62 -7.82 8.69
CA ARG A 83 1.29 -7.62 9.98
C ARG A 83 1.95 -6.24 9.99
N ALA A 84 2.14 -5.64 11.16
CA ALA A 84 2.87 -4.37 11.24
C ALA A 84 4.31 -4.54 10.73
N GLY A 85 4.76 -3.61 9.90
CA GLY A 85 6.17 -3.51 9.49
C GLY A 85 6.98 -2.78 10.56
N VAL A 86 8.27 -3.08 10.65
CA VAL A 86 9.17 -2.42 11.60
C VAL A 86 10.30 -1.74 10.84
N VAL A 87 10.47 -0.44 11.05
CA VAL A 87 11.55 0.35 10.47
C VAL A 87 12.38 0.98 11.58
N GLU A 88 13.69 1.00 11.39
CA GLU A 88 14.64 1.60 12.33
C GLU A 88 15.53 2.62 11.63
N VAL A 89 15.78 3.74 12.28
CA VAL A 89 16.64 4.81 11.78
C VAL A 89 17.34 5.54 12.94
N SER A 90 18.51 6.12 12.67
CA SER A 90 19.22 6.97 13.62
C SER A 90 18.67 8.40 13.65
N SER A 91 19.03 9.16 14.67
CA SER A 91 18.70 10.59 14.79
C SER A 91 19.25 11.45 13.63
N GLY A 92 18.79 12.68 13.52
CA GLY A 92 19.27 13.65 12.53
C GLY A 92 18.87 13.31 11.10
N GLY A 93 19.84 12.92 10.26
CA GLY A 93 19.61 12.57 8.86
C GLY A 93 18.60 11.45 8.70
N GLY A 94 18.75 10.34 9.44
CA GLY A 94 17.90 9.17 9.35
C GLY A 94 16.42 9.49 9.60
N VAL A 95 16.12 10.19 10.69
CA VAL A 95 14.73 10.55 11.02
C VAL A 95 14.15 11.57 10.04
N THR A 96 14.95 12.44 9.44
CA THR A 96 14.45 13.38 8.44
C THR A 96 14.16 12.70 7.10
N TYR A 97 14.94 11.70 6.71
CA TYR A 97 14.73 10.96 5.46
C TYR A 97 13.54 9.99 5.56
N VAL A 98 13.38 9.28 6.67
CA VAL A 98 12.29 8.28 6.82
C VAL A 98 10.90 8.88 6.70
N VAL A 99 10.71 10.16 7.04
CA VAL A 99 9.42 10.88 7.01
C VAL A 99 8.71 10.74 5.66
N GLY A 100 9.47 10.78 4.54
CA GLY A 100 8.90 10.62 3.20
C GLY A 100 8.18 9.29 2.98
N GLY A 101 8.74 8.20 3.50
CA GLY A 101 8.12 6.87 3.44
C GLY A 101 6.95 6.73 4.43
N LEU A 102 7.10 7.28 5.65
CA LEU A 102 6.05 7.25 6.68
C LEU A 102 4.78 7.99 6.26
N GLY A 103 4.92 9.09 5.51
CA GLY A 103 3.78 9.84 4.98
C GLY A 103 2.83 8.96 4.15
N GLU A 104 3.35 8.09 3.30
CA GLU A 104 2.55 7.12 2.54
C GLU A 104 1.82 6.15 3.47
N ALA A 105 2.53 5.51 4.38
CA ALA A 105 1.95 4.55 5.32
C ALA A 105 0.85 5.20 6.19
N PHE A 106 1.09 6.40 6.71
CA PHE A 106 0.11 7.16 7.50
C PHE A 106 -1.14 7.50 6.70
N ALA A 107 -0.97 8.03 5.49
CA ALA A 107 -2.09 8.38 4.63
C ALA A 107 -2.89 7.16 4.18
N ALA A 108 -2.24 6.02 3.93
CA ALA A 108 -2.89 4.78 3.50
C ALA A 108 -3.42 3.92 4.66
N GLY A 109 -3.12 4.25 5.92
CA GLY A 109 -3.54 3.47 7.08
C GLY A 109 -2.80 2.13 7.19
N VAL A 110 -1.48 2.14 7.03
CA VAL A 110 -0.63 0.95 7.10
C VAL A 110 0.08 0.93 8.46
N PRO A 111 -0.03 -0.16 9.24
CA PRO A 111 0.57 -0.24 10.56
C PRO A 111 2.09 -0.35 10.46
N LEU A 112 2.82 0.59 11.04
CA LEU A 112 4.27 0.54 11.19
C LEU A 112 4.69 0.86 12.62
N LEU A 113 5.70 0.13 13.11
CA LEU A 113 6.51 0.54 14.25
C LEU A 113 7.76 1.23 13.73
N VAL A 114 7.98 2.47 14.13
CA VAL A 114 9.16 3.26 13.77
C VAL A 114 10.05 3.37 15.00
N LEU A 115 11.18 2.72 14.96
CA LEU A 115 12.20 2.80 16.02
C LEU A 115 13.22 3.85 15.66
N THR A 116 13.49 4.78 16.57
CA THR A 116 14.52 5.76 16.34
C THR A 116 15.41 5.88 17.56
N SER A 117 16.71 5.92 17.36
CA SER A 117 17.62 6.37 18.38
C SER A 117 17.65 7.90 18.46
N ASP A 118 18.06 8.45 19.59
CA ASP A 118 18.24 9.89 19.77
C ASP A 118 19.59 10.17 20.43
N ILE A 119 20.00 11.44 20.44
CA ILE A 119 21.21 11.88 21.09
C ILE A 119 21.16 11.60 22.60
N HIS A 120 22.32 11.55 23.24
CA HIS A 120 22.45 11.44 24.69
C HIS A 120 21.64 12.54 25.40
N ARG A 121 20.82 12.16 26.41
CA ARG A 121 19.93 13.09 27.14
C ARG A 121 20.69 14.30 27.73
N GLY A 122 21.92 14.10 28.20
CA GLY A 122 22.77 15.15 28.73
C GLY A 122 23.31 16.16 27.71
N SER A 123 23.20 15.86 26.40
CA SER A 123 23.65 16.73 25.32
C SER A 123 22.52 17.59 24.74
N ARG A 124 21.28 17.32 25.14
CA ARG A 124 20.09 18.00 24.61
C ARG A 124 20.10 19.50 24.95
N GLY A 125 19.82 20.34 23.93
CA GLY A 125 19.88 21.80 24.04
C GLY A 125 21.28 22.38 23.92
N GLY A 126 22.30 21.53 23.74
CA GLY A 126 23.69 21.93 23.56
C GLY A 126 24.11 22.13 22.09
N GLY A 127 23.23 21.90 21.14
CA GLY A 127 23.55 21.90 19.70
C GLY A 127 24.36 20.67 19.29
N ALA A 128 24.06 19.52 19.89
CA ALA A 128 24.71 18.26 19.55
C ALA A 128 24.50 17.89 18.06
N LEU A 129 25.46 17.20 17.47
CA LEU A 129 25.33 16.66 16.14
C LEU A 129 24.08 15.75 16.12
N THR A 130 23.25 15.87 15.07
CA THR A 130 22.00 15.13 14.89
C THR A 130 20.85 15.48 15.85
N GLU A 131 21.01 16.50 16.70
CA GLU A 131 19.93 16.96 17.58
C GLU A 131 18.74 17.51 16.77
N ILE A 132 17.57 16.93 16.98
CA ILE A 132 16.31 17.38 16.36
C ILE A 132 15.13 17.05 17.30
N ASP A 133 14.06 17.84 17.25
CA ASP A 133 12.82 17.52 17.93
C ASP A 133 12.06 16.44 17.12
N GLN A 134 12.37 15.18 17.41
CA GLN A 134 11.78 14.04 16.70
C GLN A 134 10.26 13.94 16.90
N PRO A 135 9.67 14.11 18.10
CA PRO A 135 8.24 14.15 18.28
C PRO A 135 7.53 15.19 17.40
N ALA A 136 8.06 16.41 17.32
CA ALA A 136 7.51 17.45 16.45
C ALA A 136 7.63 17.07 14.97
N LEU A 137 8.75 16.49 14.54
CA LEU A 137 8.95 16.01 13.18
C LEU A 137 7.94 14.92 12.80
N PHE A 138 7.69 13.95 13.68
CA PHE A 138 6.78 12.82 13.41
C PHE A 138 5.30 13.16 13.55
N ALA A 139 4.92 14.26 14.17
CA ALA A 139 3.54 14.61 14.47
C ALA A 139 2.59 14.59 13.26
N ALA A 140 3.10 14.94 12.06
CA ALA A 140 2.31 14.97 10.83
C ALA A 140 2.17 13.62 10.10
N VAL A 141 3.04 12.64 10.41
CA VAL A 141 3.16 11.38 9.65
C VAL A 141 3.05 10.12 10.50
N THR A 142 2.71 10.28 11.79
CA THR A 142 2.48 9.18 12.72
C THR A 142 1.20 9.39 13.52
N LYS A 143 0.67 8.30 14.09
CA LYS A 143 -0.44 8.38 15.05
C LYS A 143 0.01 8.93 16.41
N ARG A 144 1.25 8.57 16.81
CA ARG A 144 1.88 8.97 18.06
C ARG A 144 3.41 8.89 17.90
N ALA A 145 4.12 9.70 18.67
CA ALA A 145 5.55 9.57 18.92
C ALA A 145 5.76 9.45 20.44
N LEU A 146 6.38 8.37 20.89
CA LEU A 146 6.67 8.09 22.28
C LEU A 146 8.16 8.33 22.50
N VAL A 147 8.53 9.09 23.53
CA VAL A 147 9.93 9.27 23.95
C VAL A 147 10.14 8.46 25.22
N VAL A 148 11.08 7.52 25.17
CA VAL A 148 11.43 6.68 26.31
C VAL A 148 12.57 7.34 27.08
N SER A 149 12.37 7.62 28.35
CA SER A 149 13.36 8.29 29.22
C SER A 149 13.95 7.39 30.28
N ASP A 150 13.41 6.21 30.49
CA ASP A 150 13.90 5.17 31.40
C ASP A 150 13.98 3.84 30.66
N ALA A 151 15.09 3.16 30.68
CA ALA A 151 15.30 1.90 30.00
C ALA A 151 14.33 0.79 30.47
N ALA A 152 13.84 0.85 31.71
CA ALA A 152 12.84 -0.09 32.22
C ALA A 152 11.47 0.05 31.55
N GLU A 153 11.18 1.21 30.93
CA GLU A 153 9.92 1.46 30.21
C GLU A 153 9.96 0.96 28.75
N ILE A 154 11.13 0.59 28.20
CA ILE A 154 11.27 0.15 26.81
C ILE A 154 10.27 -0.96 26.45
N PRO A 155 10.13 -2.07 27.21
CA PRO A 155 9.19 -3.14 26.84
C PRO A 155 7.75 -2.65 26.74
N SER A 156 7.28 -1.88 27.71
CA SER A 156 5.91 -1.37 27.71
C SER A 156 5.67 -0.34 26.59
N ALA A 157 6.66 0.51 26.29
CA ALA A 157 6.57 1.48 25.19
C ALA A 157 6.46 0.81 23.82
N ILE A 158 7.20 -0.29 23.58
CA ILE A 158 7.11 -1.07 22.35
C ILE A 158 5.74 -1.77 22.24
N GLU A 159 5.25 -2.39 23.31
CA GLU A 159 3.92 -3.02 23.34
C GLU A 159 2.81 -2.00 23.08
N ASP A 160 2.88 -0.82 23.70
CA ASP A 160 1.93 0.27 23.49
C ASP A 160 1.98 0.83 22.06
N ALA A 161 3.19 0.95 21.50
CA ALA A 161 3.38 1.41 20.12
C ALA A 161 2.79 0.42 19.11
N LEU A 162 3.06 -0.88 19.27
CA LEU A 162 2.51 -1.92 18.40
C LEU A 162 0.98 -1.97 18.49
N ARG A 163 0.42 -1.92 19.69
CA ARG A 163 -1.02 -1.85 19.90
C ARG A 163 -1.60 -0.59 19.24
N ALA A 164 -1.00 0.59 19.45
CA ALA A 164 -1.46 1.82 18.83
C ALA A 164 -1.35 1.79 17.29
N ALA A 165 -0.31 1.15 16.72
CA ALA A 165 -0.15 1.02 15.28
C ALA A 165 -1.23 0.14 14.65
N THR A 166 -1.69 -0.90 15.35
CA THR A 166 -2.56 -1.95 14.82
C THR A 166 -4.04 -1.78 15.18
N THR A 167 -4.40 -0.98 16.22
CA THR A 167 -5.80 -0.79 16.64
C THR A 167 -6.43 0.48 16.07
N GLY A 168 -7.75 0.50 15.97
CA GLY A 168 -8.51 1.54 15.28
C GLY A 168 -8.06 1.65 13.82
N ARG A 169 -8.02 2.87 13.26
CA ARG A 169 -7.39 3.07 11.95
C ARG A 169 -5.90 2.79 12.07
N PRO A 170 -5.35 1.77 11.38
CA PRO A 170 -3.92 1.46 11.47
C PRO A 170 -3.03 2.62 10.99
N GLY A 171 -1.78 2.65 11.43
CA GLY A 171 -0.84 3.67 10.98
C GLY A 171 0.49 3.62 11.73
N PRO A 172 1.49 4.40 11.29
CA PRO A 172 2.80 4.46 11.92
C PRO A 172 2.73 5.01 13.34
N VAL A 173 3.54 4.43 14.23
CA VAL A 173 3.80 4.93 15.59
C VAL A 173 5.31 4.92 15.80
N ALA A 174 5.87 6.05 16.27
CA ALA A 174 7.28 6.18 16.52
C ALA A 174 7.61 5.96 18.01
N VAL A 175 8.73 5.31 18.27
CA VAL A 175 9.35 5.17 19.60
C VAL A 175 10.77 5.70 19.49
N VAL A 176 11.05 6.76 20.24
CA VAL A 176 12.32 7.49 20.28
C VAL A 176 13.06 7.08 21.53
N VAL A 177 14.25 6.49 21.40
CA VAL A 177 15.05 6.01 22.54
C VAL A 177 16.43 6.65 22.50
N PRO A 178 16.79 7.52 23.47
CA PRO A 178 18.12 8.11 23.56
C PRO A 178 19.23 7.06 23.69
N GLU A 179 20.39 7.33 23.12
CA GLU A 179 21.53 6.38 23.09
C GLU A 179 21.98 5.95 24.48
N ASP A 180 21.95 6.85 25.45
CA ASP A 180 22.30 6.55 26.84
C ASP A 180 21.25 5.67 27.53
N VAL A 181 19.98 5.77 27.16
CA VAL A 181 18.90 4.86 27.59
C VAL A 181 19.06 3.48 26.98
N LEU A 182 19.51 3.39 25.73
CA LEU A 182 19.83 2.10 25.08
C LEU A 182 20.99 1.37 25.79
N ASP A 183 21.95 2.09 26.39
CA ASP A 183 23.12 1.50 27.06
C ASP A 183 22.91 1.29 28.56
N GLU A 184 21.85 1.82 29.14
CA GLU A 184 21.56 1.74 30.59
C GLU A 184 21.21 0.30 31.00
N GLN A 185 21.82 -0.19 32.09
CA GLN A 185 21.55 -1.51 32.69
C GLN A 185 20.37 -1.41 33.66
N VAL A 186 19.31 -2.14 33.38
CA VAL A 186 18.08 -2.13 34.20
C VAL A 186 17.47 -3.51 34.35
N THR A 187 16.57 -3.63 35.30
CA THR A 187 15.71 -4.80 35.45
C THR A 187 14.30 -4.43 35.02
N ALA A 188 13.73 -5.17 34.07
CA ALA A 188 12.39 -4.93 33.53
C ALA A 188 11.59 -6.21 33.38
N GLU A 189 10.27 -6.06 33.35
CA GLU A 189 9.34 -7.13 33.04
C GLU A 189 9.08 -7.18 31.54
N LEU A 190 9.15 -8.38 30.97
CA LEU A 190 8.83 -8.64 29.56
C LEU A 190 7.51 -9.39 29.46
N ALA A 191 6.65 -8.96 28.57
CA ALA A 191 5.44 -9.70 28.23
C ALA A 191 5.78 -11.09 27.66
N PRO A 192 4.92 -12.11 27.89
CA PRO A 192 5.09 -13.42 27.28
C PRO A 192 5.15 -13.34 25.75
N PRO A 193 5.84 -14.29 25.06
CA PRO A 193 5.83 -14.34 23.60
C PRO A 193 4.41 -14.41 23.04
N GLY A 194 4.16 -13.69 21.94
CA GLY A 194 2.85 -13.66 21.27
C GLY A 194 2.88 -12.83 19.99
N ASP A 195 1.91 -13.02 19.11
CA ASP A 195 1.79 -12.21 17.91
C ASP A 195 1.06 -10.90 18.22
N ARG A 196 1.79 -9.76 18.18
CA ARG A 196 1.27 -8.41 18.42
C ARG A 196 1.30 -7.53 17.17
N LEU A 197 1.63 -8.13 16.03
CA LEU A 197 1.79 -7.41 14.77
C LEU A 197 0.51 -7.40 13.92
N THR A 198 -0.47 -8.23 14.27
CA THR A 198 -1.73 -8.31 13.52
C THR A 198 -2.75 -7.29 14.03
N THR A 199 -3.51 -6.71 13.10
CA THR A 199 -4.64 -5.86 13.47
C THR A 199 -5.73 -6.73 14.09
N PRO A 200 -6.13 -6.50 15.36
CA PRO A 200 -7.22 -7.25 15.98
C PRO A 200 -8.53 -6.97 15.25
N ALA A 201 -9.37 -7.99 15.12
CA ALA A 201 -10.75 -7.82 14.66
C ALA A 201 -11.55 -7.12 15.79
N GLU A 202 -11.65 -5.80 15.72
CA GLU A 202 -12.54 -5.06 16.60
C GLU A 202 -14.00 -5.36 16.22
N ARG A 203 -14.80 -5.80 17.17
CA ARG A 203 -16.21 -6.14 16.99
C ARG A 203 -17.14 -5.21 17.79
N PRO A 204 -17.27 -3.93 17.46
CA PRO A 204 -18.40 -3.17 17.92
C PRO A 204 -19.63 -3.58 17.10
N GLY A 205 -20.77 -3.79 17.76
CA GLY A 205 -22.04 -3.94 17.09
C GLY A 205 -22.44 -2.58 16.49
N ALA A 206 -22.44 -2.48 15.17
CA ALA A 206 -23.01 -1.30 14.49
C ALA A 206 -24.54 -1.48 14.38
N ASP A 207 -25.30 -0.40 14.55
CA ASP A 207 -26.71 -0.37 14.13
C ASP A 207 -26.75 -0.33 12.60
N VAL A 208 -26.94 -1.50 11.98
CA VAL A 208 -26.98 -1.63 10.52
C VAL A 208 -28.36 -1.34 9.90
N ASP A 209 -29.41 -1.20 10.70
CA ASP A 209 -30.79 -1.04 10.21
C ASP A 209 -30.98 0.14 9.24
N PRO A 210 -30.45 1.34 9.48
CA PRO A 210 -30.56 2.44 8.51
C PRO A 210 -29.91 2.13 7.17
N ALA A 211 -28.74 1.46 7.19
CA ALA A 211 -28.04 1.05 6.00
C ALA A 211 -28.78 -0.04 5.22
N VAL A 212 -29.31 -1.03 5.93
CA VAL A 212 -30.13 -2.12 5.36
C VAL A 212 -31.37 -1.55 4.65
N ARG A 213 -32.09 -0.62 5.30
CA ARG A 213 -33.23 0.06 4.66
C ARG A 213 -32.83 0.83 3.40
N ALA A 214 -31.73 1.56 3.44
CA ALA A 214 -31.25 2.33 2.29
C ALA A 214 -30.84 1.41 1.12
N LEU A 215 -30.12 0.33 1.41
CA LEU A 215 -29.68 -0.64 0.39
C LEU A 215 -30.87 -1.42 -0.21
N ALA A 216 -31.84 -1.82 0.61
CA ALA A 216 -33.05 -2.53 0.15
C ALA A 216 -33.94 -1.67 -0.75
N ALA A 217 -34.01 -0.35 -0.49
CA ALA A 217 -34.79 0.60 -1.30
C ALA A 217 -34.08 1.02 -2.60
N ALA A 218 -32.78 0.72 -2.75
CA ALA A 218 -31.99 1.20 -3.86
C ALA A 218 -32.36 0.55 -5.21
N ARG A 219 -32.51 1.38 -6.23
CA ARG A 219 -32.73 0.92 -7.61
C ARG A 219 -31.42 0.53 -8.29
N ARG A 220 -30.33 1.21 -7.94
CA ARG A 220 -28.98 0.96 -8.45
C ARG A 220 -27.96 1.01 -7.30
N PRO A 221 -27.93 -0.03 -6.45
CA PRO A 221 -26.95 -0.10 -5.39
C PRO A 221 -25.55 -0.35 -5.95
N ALA A 222 -24.53 0.18 -5.27
CA ALA A 222 -23.12 -0.08 -5.56
C ALA A 222 -22.29 -0.23 -4.29
N LEU A 223 -21.12 -0.88 -4.41
CA LEU A 223 -20.06 -0.87 -3.42
C LEU A 223 -18.85 -0.13 -4.01
N LEU A 224 -18.22 0.73 -3.19
CA LEU A 224 -16.90 1.30 -3.44
C LEU A 224 -15.93 0.76 -2.39
N VAL A 225 -15.03 -0.12 -2.79
CA VAL A 225 -14.16 -0.88 -1.88
C VAL A 225 -12.75 -0.33 -1.90
N GLY A 226 -12.24 0.07 -0.74
CA GLY A 226 -10.90 0.62 -0.56
C GLY A 226 -9.90 -0.35 0.07
N GLY A 227 -8.71 0.18 0.40
CA GLY A 227 -7.59 -0.58 0.96
C GLY A 227 -7.85 -1.21 2.32
N GLY A 228 -8.78 -0.67 3.13
CA GLY A 228 -9.18 -1.24 4.42
C GLY A 228 -9.78 -2.64 4.30
N ALA A 229 -10.42 -2.96 3.17
CA ALA A 229 -10.96 -4.29 2.89
C ALA A 229 -9.88 -5.40 2.92
N HIS A 230 -8.65 -5.06 2.57
CA HIS A 230 -7.53 -6.02 2.61
C HIS A 230 -7.04 -6.30 4.03
N PHE A 231 -7.04 -5.32 4.92
CA PHE A 231 -6.69 -5.54 6.32
C PHE A 231 -7.76 -6.34 7.06
N SER A 232 -9.04 -6.04 6.79
CA SER A 232 -10.18 -6.79 7.33
C SER A 232 -10.41 -8.15 6.63
N ARG A 233 -9.80 -8.39 5.44
CA ARG A 233 -9.99 -9.60 4.61
C ARG A 233 -11.46 -9.90 4.30
N CYS A 234 -12.30 -8.88 4.18
CA CYS A 234 -13.75 -8.99 4.04
C CYS A 234 -14.26 -9.38 2.64
N TYR A 235 -13.45 -10.06 1.84
CA TYR A 235 -13.73 -10.38 0.42
C TYR A 235 -15.03 -11.16 0.21
N ALA A 236 -15.26 -12.20 1.02
CA ALA A 236 -16.48 -13.00 0.96
C ALA A 236 -17.73 -12.17 1.31
N GLY A 237 -17.64 -11.29 2.31
CA GLY A 237 -18.72 -10.39 2.70
C GLY A 237 -19.08 -9.39 1.60
N ILE A 238 -18.08 -8.85 0.88
CA ILE A 238 -18.30 -7.96 -0.28
C ILE A 238 -19.15 -8.67 -1.34
N VAL A 239 -18.77 -9.89 -1.72
CA VAL A 239 -19.49 -10.69 -2.73
C VAL A 239 -20.88 -11.07 -2.23
N ALA A 240 -21.00 -11.50 -0.97
CA ALA A 240 -22.28 -11.90 -0.38
C ALA A 240 -23.30 -10.75 -0.35
N VAL A 241 -22.87 -9.54 0.02
CA VAL A 241 -23.74 -8.35 -0.02
C VAL A 241 -24.10 -8.00 -1.48
N ALA A 242 -23.12 -8.02 -2.40
CA ALA A 242 -23.35 -7.73 -3.81
C ALA A 242 -24.34 -8.72 -4.44
N ASP A 243 -24.22 -10.01 -4.15
CA ASP A 243 -25.16 -11.05 -4.63
C ASP A 243 -26.57 -10.82 -4.09
N ARG A 244 -26.70 -10.45 -2.79
CA ARG A 244 -27.97 -10.29 -2.11
C ARG A 244 -28.82 -9.16 -2.71
N ILE A 245 -28.19 -8.05 -3.08
CA ILE A 245 -28.90 -6.85 -3.58
C ILE A 245 -28.63 -6.53 -5.04
N GLY A 246 -27.80 -7.32 -5.73
CA GLY A 246 -27.41 -7.06 -7.13
C GLY A 246 -26.60 -5.78 -7.29
N ALA A 247 -25.66 -5.52 -6.40
CA ALA A 247 -24.85 -4.32 -6.41
C ALA A 247 -23.59 -4.48 -7.28
N GLY A 248 -23.29 -3.48 -8.10
CA GLY A 248 -22.00 -3.38 -8.77
C GLY A 248 -20.88 -3.05 -7.77
N VAL A 249 -19.72 -3.69 -7.90
CA VAL A 249 -18.57 -3.51 -7.02
C VAL A 249 -17.42 -2.83 -7.76
N ALA A 250 -17.17 -1.58 -7.44
CA ALA A 250 -16.00 -0.83 -7.86
C ALA A 250 -14.94 -0.86 -6.76
N THR A 251 -13.68 -0.89 -7.12
CA THR A 251 -12.58 -0.75 -6.15
C THR A 251 -11.87 0.58 -6.33
N THR A 252 -11.29 1.12 -5.28
CA THR A 252 -10.24 2.13 -5.43
C THR A 252 -8.97 1.44 -5.91
N ILE A 253 -7.95 2.19 -6.30
CA ILE A 253 -6.66 1.58 -6.66
C ILE A 253 -6.03 0.82 -5.47
N HIS A 254 -6.19 1.29 -4.25
CA HIS A 254 -5.76 0.57 -3.04
C HIS A 254 -6.62 -0.66 -2.74
N GLY A 255 -7.86 -0.68 -3.19
CA GLY A 255 -8.80 -1.80 -3.05
C GLY A 255 -8.71 -2.81 -4.18
N LYS A 256 -7.92 -2.55 -5.26
CA LYS A 256 -7.77 -3.49 -6.37
C LYS A 256 -7.30 -4.85 -5.84
N GLY A 257 -8.03 -5.90 -6.22
CA GLY A 257 -7.86 -7.23 -5.67
C GLY A 257 -8.86 -7.61 -4.57
N ALA A 258 -9.73 -6.71 -4.11
CA ALA A 258 -10.77 -7.07 -3.15
C ALA A 258 -11.91 -7.92 -3.75
N ILE A 259 -12.01 -7.95 -5.06
CA ILE A 259 -12.92 -8.80 -5.83
C ILE A 259 -12.19 -9.26 -7.09
N ALA A 260 -12.43 -10.49 -7.55
CA ALA A 260 -11.89 -10.98 -8.81
C ALA A 260 -12.52 -10.24 -10.02
N ASP A 261 -11.73 -10.01 -11.07
CA ASP A 261 -12.19 -9.22 -12.22
C ASP A 261 -13.26 -9.96 -13.05
N ASP A 262 -13.28 -11.30 -13.04
CA ASP A 262 -14.29 -12.15 -13.69
C ASP A 262 -15.58 -12.28 -12.87
N ASN A 263 -15.59 -11.86 -11.61
CA ASN A 263 -16.81 -11.85 -10.80
C ASN A 263 -17.91 -11.02 -11.50
N PRO A 264 -19.16 -11.54 -11.59
CA PRO A 264 -20.24 -10.84 -12.31
C PRO A 264 -20.54 -9.42 -11.80
N TRP A 265 -20.18 -9.08 -10.58
CA TRP A 265 -20.40 -7.76 -9.99
C TRP A 265 -19.22 -6.81 -10.13
N SER A 266 -18.02 -7.27 -10.52
CA SER A 266 -16.85 -6.41 -10.62
C SER A 266 -17.04 -5.33 -11.70
N LEU A 267 -16.80 -4.07 -11.37
CA LEU A 267 -16.82 -2.93 -12.28
C LEU A 267 -15.40 -2.44 -12.64
N GLY A 268 -14.37 -2.99 -11.97
CA GLY A 268 -12.99 -2.54 -12.07
C GLY A 268 -12.67 -1.40 -11.10
N VAL A 269 -11.57 -0.68 -11.39
CA VAL A 269 -11.06 0.40 -10.54
C VAL A 269 -11.75 1.72 -10.85
N ALA A 270 -12.30 2.39 -9.83
CA ALA A 270 -12.89 3.71 -9.94
C ALA A 270 -11.87 4.83 -9.74
N GLY A 271 -12.25 6.05 -10.10
CA GLY A 271 -11.53 7.28 -9.78
C GLY A 271 -10.75 7.89 -10.94
N ASN A 272 -9.90 8.90 -10.61
CA ASN A 272 -9.23 9.76 -11.61
C ASN A 272 -7.96 9.16 -12.20
N ASN A 273 -7.31 8.24 -11.51
CA ASN A 273 -5.96 7.79 -11.83
C ASN A 273 -5.93 6.43 -12.55
N GLY A 274 -6.60 6.32 -13.68
CA GLY A 274 -6.71 5.09 -14.43
C GLY A 274 -7.94 4.27 -14.04
N GLY A 275 -8.99 4.94 -13.58
CA GLY A 275 -10.25 4.31 -13.25
C GLY A 275 -10.99 3.79 -14.49
N SER A 276 -11.70 2.68 -14.33
CA SER A 276 -12.57 2.14 -15.34
C SER A 276 -13.72 3.11 -15.65
N ALA A 277 -13.96 3.41 -16.91
CA ALA A 277 -15.12 4.21 -17.32
C ALA A 277 -16.43 3.58 -16.82
N LEU A 278 -16.54 2.24 -16.88
CA LEU A 278 -17.67 1.49 -16.35
C LEU A 278 -17.88 1.74 -14.86
N ALA A 279 -16.79 1.68 -14.05
CA ALA A 279 -16.89 1.90 -12.62
C ALA A 279 -17.35 3.33 -12.28
N ASN A 280 -16.76 4.34 -12.92
CA ASN A 280 -17.12 5.74 -12.71
C ASN A 280 -18.57 6.03 -13.15
N GLU A 281 -18.98 5.58 -14.32
CA GLU A 281 -20.35 5.76 -14.82
C GLU A 281 -21.40 5.04 -13.96
N TYR A 282 -21.08 3.83 -13.50
CA TYR A 282 -21.99 3.06 -12.65
C TYR A 282 -22.17 3.73 -11.29
N LEU A 283 -21.05 4.13 -10.64
CA LEU A 283 -21.07 4.85 -9.35
C LEU A 283 -21.79 6.21 -9.48
N ALA A 284 -21.54 6.97 -10.56
CA ALA A 284 -22.18 8.26 -10.79
C ALA A 284 -23.70 8.15 -11.00
N ALA A 285 -24.19 6.98 -11.44
CA ALA A 285 -25.61 6.72 -11.62
C ALA A 285 -26.26 5.96 -10.44
N SER A 286 -25.50 5.67 -9.38
CA SER A 286 -25.98 4.92 -8.21
C SER A 286 -26.79 5.82 -7.27
N ASP A 287 -27.83 5.26 -6.65
CA ASP A 287 -28.69 5.95 -5.68
C ASP A 287 -28.36 5.57 -4.22
N ALA A 288 -27.69 4.43 -4.00
CA ALA A 288 -27.09 4.05 -2.73
C ALA A 288 -25.71 3.44 -2.93
N VAL A 289 -24.70 3.88 -2.16
CA VAL A 289 -23.32 3.39 -2.27
C VAL A 289 -22.78 3.03 -0.89
N LEU A 290 -22.42 1.76 -0.73
CA LEU A 290 -21.72 1.23 0.43
C LEU A 290 -20.21 1.42 0.21
N VAL A 291 -19.61 2.34 0.94
CA VAL A 291 -18.16 2.60 0.94
C VAL A 291 -17.51 1.74 2.00
N VAL A 292 -16.64 0.82 1.61
CA VAL A 292 -16.01 -0.17 2.50
C VAL A 292 -14.51 0.06 2.59
N GLY A 293 -14.02 0.46 3.75
CA GLY A 293 -12.59 0.64 4.01
C GLY A 293 -11.91 1.64 3.07
N SER A 294 -12.60 2.73 2.72
CA SER A 294 -12.09 3.81 1.87
C SER A 294 -12.45 5.17 2.45
N ARG A 295 -11.55 6.13 2.28
CA ARG A 295 -11.80 7.54 2.64
C ARG A 295 -12.73 8.25 1.65
N ALA A 296 -13.08 7.61 0.52
CA ALA A 296 -13.83 8.20 -0.58
C ALA A 296 -13.30 9.60 -0.95
N ASN A 297 -11.97 9.71 -1.13
CA ASN A 297 -11.30 10.97 -1.46
C ASN A 297 -11.56 11.37 -2.93
N ALA A 298 -11.11 12.56 -3.31
CA ALA A 298 -11.31 13.09 -4.66
C ALA A 298 -10.77 12.17 -5.75
N THR A 299 -9.61 11.55 -5.52
CA THR A 299 -8.99 10.63 -6.50
C THR A 299 -9.83 9.39 -6.73
N ASP A 300 -10.38 8.80 -5.67
CA ASP A 300 -11.15 7.55 -5.71
C ASP A 300 -12.59 7.75 -6.21
N THR A 301 -13.08 8.99 -6.23
CA THR A 301 -14.48 9.33 -6.51
C THR A 301 -14.66 10.23 -7.74
N ASP A 302 -13.71 10.21 -8.66
CA ASP A 302 -13.67 11.08 -9.86
C ASP A 302 -14.00 12.55 -9.51
N SER A 303 -13.20 13.14 -8.60
CA SER A 303 -13.39 14.52 -8.10
C SER A 303 -14.73 14.74 -7.38
N PHE A 304 -15.15 13.77 -6.57
CA PHE A 304 -16.42 13.76 -5.82
C PHE A 304 -17.68 13.74 -6.70
N THR A 305 -17.58 13.21 -7.92
CA THR A 305 -18.73 13.05 -8.82
C THR A 305 -19.31 11.63 -8.83
N ALA A 306 -18.55 10.64 -8.37
CA ALA A 306 -18.93 9.24 -8.36
C ALA A 306 -18.59 8.56 -6.99
N PRO A 307 -19.52 8.47 -6.04
CA PRO A 307 -20.98 8.67 -6.16
C PRO A 307 -21.40 10.15 -6.22
N PRO A 308 -22.60 10.44 -6.76
CA PRO A 308 -23.14 11.79 -6.77
C PRO A 308 -23.59 12.20 -5.37
N ARG A 309 -23.66 13.51 -5.11
CA ARG A 309 -24.10 14.05 -3.82
C ARG A 309 -25.54 13.70 -3.43
N SER A 310 -26.35 13.30 -4.42
CA SER A 310 -27.74 12.84 -4.22
C SER A 310 -27.87 11.39 -3.78
N ALA A 311 -26.79 10.61 -3.89
CA ALA A 311 -26.81 9.21 -3.46
C ALA A 311 -26.75 9.09 -1.94
N THR A 312 -27.42 8.08 -1.38
CA THR A 312 -27.21 7.68 0.01
C THR A 312 -25.87 6.98 0.14
N VAL A 313 -24.91 7.63 0.79
CA VAL A 313 -23.58 7.05 1.08
C VAL A 313 -23.60 6.39 2.46
N ILE A 314 -23.10 5.15 2.54
CA ILE A 314 -22.99 4.38 3.78
C ILE A 314 -21.50 4.08 3.99
N ALA A 315 -20.95 4.50 5.11
CA ALA A 315 -19.50 4.43 5.39
C ALA A 315 -19.18 3.30 6.37
N VAL A 316 -18.68 2.17 5.87
CA VAL A 316 -18.15 1.04 6.67
C VAL A 316 -16.64 1.23 6.82
N ASP A 317 -16.21 1.64 7.98
CA ASP A 317 -14.78 1.85 8.29
C ASP A 317 -14.58 1.79 9.82
N VAL A 318 -13.36 1.47 10.26
CA VAL A 318 -12.98 1.59 11.68
C VAL A 318 -12.95 3.05 12.13
N ASP A 319 -12.74 3.98 11.19
CA ASP A 319 -12.86 5.44 11.38
C ASP A 319 -13.58 6.08 10.17
N PRO A 320 -14.90 6.19 10.18
CA PRO A 320 -15.67 6.73 9.06
C PRO A 320 -15.56 8.27 8.91
N SER A 321 -14.86 8.96 9.79
CA SER A 321 -14.80 10.43 9.85
C SER A 321 -14.44 11.10 8.53
N ARG A 322 -13.52 10.49 7.74
CA ARG A 322 -13.11 11.01 6.43
C ARG A 322 -14.20 10.92 5.37
N VAL A 323 -14.98 9.82 5.38
CA VAL A 323 -16.13 9.70 4.48
C VAL A 323 -17.20 10.72 4.86
N LEU A 324 -17.48 10.89 6.15
CA LEU A 324 -18.44 11.88 6.65
C LEU A 324 -18.02 13.32 6.30
N HIS A 325 -16.73 13.62 6.33
CA HIS A 325 -16.20 14.91 5.88
C HIS A 325 -16.44 15.13 4.37
N ASN A 326 -16.14 14.13 3.56
CA ASN A 326 -16.23 14.20 2.10
C ASN A 326 -17.69 14.13 1.60
N TYR A 327 -18.54 13.40 2.31
CA TYR A 327 -19.97 13.20 2.03
C TYR A 327 -20.79 13.50 3.28
N PRO A 328 -21.04 14.79 3.58
CA PRO A 328 -21.91 15.18 4.70
C PRO A 328 -23.30 14.54 4.57
N GLY A 329 -23.76 13.85 5.59
CA GLY A 329 -25.01 13.07 5.56
C GLY A 329 -24.83 11.59 5.24
N ALA A 330 -23.60 11.10 5.03
CA ALA A 330 -23.35 9.67 4.95
C ALA A 330 -23.71 8.97 6.27
N LEU A 331 -24.19 7.73 6.17
CA LEU A 331 -24.54 6.88 7.32
C LEU A 331 -23.27 6.19 7.83
N PRO A 332 -22.77 6.47 9.05
CA PRO A 332 -21.58 5.83 9.56
C PRO A 332 -21.89 4.44 10.13
N LEU A 333 -21.08 3.45 9.75
CA LEU A 333 -21.03 2.13 10.36
C LEU A 333 -19.58 1.90 10.83
N ALA A 334 -19.29 2.37 12.04
CA ALA A 334 -17.97 2.23 12.64
C ALA A 334 -17.72 0.79 13.08
N GLY A 335 -16.65 0.17 12.58
CA GLY A 335 -16.29 -1.19 12.95
C GLY A 335 -15.41 -1.89 11.89
N ASP A 336 -15.01 -3.12 12.22
CA ASP A 336 -14.33 -3.98 11.27
C ASP A 336 -15.24 -4.34 10.09
N ALA A 337 -14.71 -4.19 8.87
CA ALA A 337 -15.54 -4.34 7.66
C ALA A 337 -16.07 -5.77 7.47
N ALA A 338 -15.35 -6.83 7.88
CA ALA A 338 -15.85 -8.19 7.77
C ALA A 338 -17.06 -8.40 8.69
N THR A 339 -16.98 -7.93 9.93
CA THR A 339 -18.06 -8.01 10.92
C THR A 339 -19.29 -7.22 10.47
N VAL A 340 -19.08 -5.97 10.01
CA VAL A 340 -20.21 -5.10 9.59
C VAL A 340 -20.88 -5.64 8.33
N LEU A 341 -20.11 -6.14 7.35
CA LEU A 341 -20.68 -6.74 6.14
C LEU A 341 -21.47 -8.03 6.43
N GLU A 342 -21.02 -8.83 7.39
CA GLU A 342 -21.77 -10.02 7.85
C GLU A 342 -23.10 -9.62 8.48
N GLN A 343 -23.12 -8.58 9.33
CA GLN A 343 -24.34 -8.06 9.94
C GLN A 343 -25.32 -7.53 8.86
N ILE A 344 -24.81 -6.72 7.91
CA ILE A 344 -25.60 -6.21 6.77
C ILE A 344 -26.16 -7.39 5.95
N HIS A 345 -25.31 -8.35 5.57
CA HIS A 345 -25.75 -9.50 4.77
C HIS A 345 -26.84 -10.31 5.47
N THR A 346 -26.71 -10.54 6.77
CA THR A 346 -27.69 -11.30 7.57
C THR A 346 -29.03 -10.56 7.68
N ALA A 347 -29.01 -9.23 7.79
CA ALA A 347 -30.22 -8.42 7.92
C ALA A 347 -30.91 -8.11 6.56
N LEU A 348 -30.19 -8.23 5.43
CA LEU A 348 -30.74 -8.00 4.09
C LEU A 348 -31.58 -9.19 3.61
N SER A 349 -32.77 -8.89 3.08
CA SER A 349 -33.53 -9.82 2.22
C SER A 349 -32.97 -9.79 0.79
N GLU A 350 -33.22 -10.84 0.02
CA GLU A 350 -32.91 -10.84 -1.41
C GLU A 350 -33.73 -9.75 -2.11
N ALA A 351 -33.05 -8.90 -2.89
CA ALA A 351 -33.70 -7.79 -3.57
C ALA A 351 -34.30 -8.23 -4.91
N ASP A 352 -35.40 -7.61 -5.28
CA ASP A 352 -35.97 -7.78 -6.63
C ASP A 352 -35.02 -7.26 -7.70
N GLY A 353 -35.02 -7.90 -8.86
CA GLY A 353 -34.30 -7.45 -10.05
C GLY A 353 -32.80 -7.68 -10.04
N VAL A 354 -32.25 -8.52 -9.16
CA VAL A 354 -30.81 -8.91 -9.12
C VAL A 354 -30.35 -9.43 -10.49
N ALA A 355 -31.11 -10.34 -11.10
CA ALA A 355 -30.78 -10.88 -12.43
C ALA A 355 -30.70 -9.80 -13.51
N ARG A 356 -31.63 -8.81 -13.48
CA ARG A 356 -31.64 -7.68 -14.42
C ARG A 356 -30.41 -6.79 -14.24
N ARG A 357 -30.03 -6.48 -12.98
CA ARG A 357 -28.83 -5.69 -12.68
C ARG A 357 -27.55 -6.40 -13.12
N ARG A 358 -27.48 -7.73 -12.92
CA ARG A 358 -26.36 -8.55 -13.42
C ARG A 358 -26.25 -8.49 -14.94
N ALA A 359 -27.37 -8.60 -15.66
CA ALA A 359 -27.40 -8.48 -17.12
C ALA A 359 -26.98 -7.08 -17.61
N ASP A 360 -27.40 -5.99 -16.91
CA ASP A 360 -26.98 -4.62 -17.23
C ASP A 360 -25.46 -4.44 -17.09
N ILE A 361 -24.86 -4.96 -16.02
CA ILE A 361 -23.40 -4.92 -15.82
C ILE A 361 -22.69 -5.70 -16.92
N ALA A 362 -23.14 -6.92 -17.22
CA ALA A 362 -22.55 -7.75 -18.27
C ALA A 362 -22.60 -7.07 -19.65
N ALA A 363 -23.72 -6.45 -20.00
CA ALA A 363 -23.88 -5.72 -21.25
C ALA A 363 -22.97 -4.49 -21.36
N ARG A 364 -22.72 -3.82 -20.23
CA ARG A 364 -21.82 -2.65 -20.17
C ARG A 364 -20.34 -3.03 -20.27
N ARG A 365 -19.94 -4.20 -19.74
CA ARG A 365 -18.56 -4.71 -19.85
C ARG A 365 -18.13 -4.95 -21.29
N VAL A 366 -19.07 -5.34 -22.18
CA VAL A 366 -18.82 -5.61 -23.60
C VAL A 366 -18.61 -4.31 -24.39
N ARG A 367 -19.00 -3.14 -23.86
CA ARG A 367 -18.74 -1.87 -24.50
C ARG A 367 -17.24 -1.59 -24.49
N THR A 368 -16.60 -1.80 -25.63
CA THR A 368 -15.20 -1.45 -25.86
C THR A 368 -14.99 0.03 -25.58
N VAL A 369 -14.04 0.33 -24.70
CA VAL A 369 -13.52 1.70 -24.56
C VAL A 369 -12.97 2.12 -25.92
N PRO A 370 -13.28 3.33 -26.44
CA PRO A 370 -12.77 3.79 -27.71
C PRO A 370 -11.25 3.64 -27.76
N ASP A 371 -10.74 2.96 -28.76
CA ASP A 371 -9.34 2.98 -29.11
C ASP A 371 -9.07 4.36 -29.73
N PHE A 372 -8.22 5.17 -29.09
CA PHE A 372 -7.88 6.50 -29.61
C PHE A 372 -6.88 6.43 -30.77
N GLY A 373 -6.64 5.24 -31.33
CA GLY A 373 -5.92 5.03 -32.58
C GLY A 373 -4.47 5.53 -32.57
N THR A 374 -3.82 5.53 -31.44
CA THR A 374 -2.44 5.97 -31.31
C THR A 374 -1.48 4.88 -31.77
N VAL A 375 -0.68 5.18 -32.78
CA VAL A 375 0.40 4.31 -33.25
C VAL A 375 1.65 4.63 -32.42
N ALA A 376 2.18 3.61 -31.73
CA ALA A 376 3.40 3.77 -30.98
C ALA A 376 4.57 4.13 -31.92
N PRO A 377 5.42 5.10 -31.53
CA PRO A 377 6.64 5.41 -32.29
C PRO A 377 7.52 4.17 -32.49
N PRO A 378 8.23 4.06 -33.62
CA PRO A 378 9.17 2.96 -33.86
C PRO A 378 10.18 2.81 -32.70
N GLY A 379 10.44 1.58 -32.28
CA GLY A 379 11.40 1.28 -31.20
C GLY A 379 10.81 1.37 -29.79
N THR A 380 9.51 1.71 -29.65
CA THR A 380 8.83 1.74 -28.34
C THR A 380 7.77 0.65 -28.25
N LEU A 381 7.50 0.18 -27.02
CA LEU A 381 6.43 -0.76 -26.70
C LEU A 381 5.34 -0.03 -25.88
N PRO A 382 4.07 -0.04 -26.31
CA PRO A 382 3.00 0.55 -25.53
C PRO A 382 2.93 -0.04 -24.11
N ALA A 383 2.78 0.81 -23.10
CA ALA A 383 2.75 0.37 -21.70
C ALA A 383 1.66 -0.70 -21.45
N ASP A 384 0.50 -0.57 -22.09
CA ASP A 384 -0.60 -1.53 -21.99
C ASP A 384 -0.20 -2.93 -22.52
N GLU A 385 0.56 -2.99 -23.63
CA GLU A 385 1.06 -4.25 -24.19
C GLU A 385 2.13 -4.88 -23.29
N VAL A 386 3.01 -4.06 -22.71
CA VAL A 386 4.01 -4.51 -21.73
C VAL A 386 3.31 -5.13 -20.52
N ILE A 387 2.33 -4.44 -19.94
CA ILE A 387 1.59 -4.95 -18.78
C ILE A 387 0.81 -6.22 -19.11
N ALA A 388 0.15 -6.29 -20.26
CA ALA A 388 -0.55 -7.49 -20.70
C ALA A 388 0.42 -8.68 -20.88
N ALA A 389 1.58 -8.45 -21.49
CA ALA A 389 2.61 -9.48 -21.68
C ALA A 389 3.17 -10.01 -20.34
N LEU A 390 3.40 -9.12 -19.38
CA LEU A 390 3.84 -9.47 -18.03
C LEU A 390 2.76 -10.27 -17.29
N ALA A 391 1.49 -9.83 -17.37
CA ALA A 391 0.38 -10.52 -16.74
C ALA A 391 0.17 -11.94 -17.30
N ASP A 392 0.40 -12.14 -18.60
CA ASP A 392 0.30 -13.46 -19.23
C ASP A 392 1.44 -14.40 -18.81
N VAL A 393 2.68 -13.93 -18.86
CA VAL A 393 3.85 -14.78 -18.54
C VAL A 393 3.92 -15.14 -17.05
N LEU A 394 3.38 -14.27 -16.18
CA LEU A 394 3.34 -14.47 -14.74
C LEU A 394 2.01 -15.07 -14.24
N ALA A 395 1.11 -15.45 -15.15
CA ALA A 395 -0.26 -15.84 -14.83
C ALA A 395 -0.39 -16.96 -13.80
N ASP A 396 0.43 -18.01 -13.93
CA ASP A 396 0.38 -19.20 -13.07
C ASP A 396 1.23 -19.05 -11.80
N ALA A 397 2.07 -18.02 -11.74
CA ALA A 397 2.96 -17.77 -10.62
C ALA A 397 2.31 -16.93 -9.51
N ASP A 398 1.13 -16.33 -9.76
CA ASP A 398 0.38 -15.49 -8.83
C ASP A 398 1.27 -14.44 -8.12
N PRO A 399 1.92 -13.53 -8.89
CA PRO A 399 2.94 -12.63 -8.37
C PRO A 399 2.35 -11.56 -7.45
N ILE A 400 3.21 -10.97 -6.62
CA ILE A 400 2.93 -9.69 -5.99
C ILE A 400 3.46 -8.60 -6.92
N VAL A 401 2.67 -7.53 -7.12
CA VAL A 401 3.01 -6.42 -8.00
C VAL A 401 3.16 -5.14 -7.19
N ALA A 402 4.39 -4.64 -7.09
CA ALA A 402 4.70 -3.34 -6.52
C ALA A 402 4.79 -2.30 -7.65
N VAL A 403 4.10 -1.18 -7.51
CA VAL A 403 3.88 -0.24 -8.62
C VAL A 403 4.25 1.18 -8.20
N ASP A 404 5.03 1.88 -9.00
CA ASP A 404 5.28 3.30 -8.83
C ASP A 404 4.13 4.18 -9.34
N PRO A 405 3.98 5.41 -8.82
CA PRO A 405 3.13 6.42 -9.44
C PRO A 405 3.64 6.81 -10.83
N GLY A 406 2.76 7.31 -11.68
CA GLY A 406 3.07 7.70 -13.06
C GLY A 406 2.54 6.69 -14.08
N ALA A 407 3.30 6.39 -15.13
CA ALA A 407 2.89 5.50 -16.23
C ALA A 407 2.44 4.10 -15.80
N PRO A 408 3.09 3.43 -14.82
CA PRO A 408 2.71 2.09 -14.42
C PRO A 408 1.31 2.01 -13.78
N THR A 409 0.92 3.03 -13.00
CA THR A 409 -0.32 2.99 -12.20
C THR A 409 -1.59 2.81 -13.03
N PRO A 410 -1.92 3.65 -14.04
CA PRO A 410 -3.13 3.47 -14.85
C PRO A 410 -3.12 2.16 -15.65
N ALA A 411 -1.97 1.75 -16.18
CA ALA A 411 -1.84 0.52 -16.92
C ALA A 411 -2.14 -0.71 -16.03
N VAL A 412 -1.62 -0.75 -14.80
CA VAL A 412 -1.92 -1.82 -13.83
C VAL A 412 -3.37 -1.75 -13.36
N ALA A 413 -3.88 -0.55 -13.09
CA ALA A 413 -5.27 -0.38 -12.64
C ALA A 413 -6.26 -1.01 -13.63
N GLU A 414 -6.02 -0.86 -14.92
CA GLU A 414 -6.90 -1.32 -15.97
C GLU A 414 -6.55 -2.72 -16.51
N ARG A 415 -5.25 -3.01 -16.73
CA ARG A 415 -4.81 -4.18 -17.50
C ARG A 415 -4.32 -5.35 -16.66
N TRP A 416 -3.90 -5.13 -15.39
CA TRP A 416 -3.46 -6.24 -14.57
C TRP A 416 -4.65 -7.03 -14.06
N PRO A 417 -4.82 -8.31 -14.46
CA PRO A 417 -5.97 -9.10 -14.07
C PRO A 417 -5.88 -9.55 -12.60
N VAL A 418 -6.99 -9.46 -11.90
CA VAL A 418 -7.19 -10.06 -10.58
C VAL A 418 -8.02 -11.33 -10.75
N ARG A 419 -7.39 -12.50 -10.57
CA ARG A 419 -8.04 -13.82 -10.76
C ARG A 419 -8.74 -14.29 -9.50
N GLU A 420 -8.16 -13.97 -8.35
CA GLU A 420 -8.71 -14.30 -7.03
C GLU A 420 -8.63 -13.10 -6.11
N ALA A 421 -9.61 -12.98 -5.21
CA ALA A 421 -9.59 -11.94 -4.21
C ALA A 421 -8.39 -12.10 -3.25
N GLY A 422 -7.69 -11.00 -3.01
CA GLY A 422 -6.50 -10.96 -2.15
C GLY A 422 -5.62 -9.75 -2.45
N ARG A 423 -4.77 -9.39 -1.51
CA ARG A 423 -3.84 -8.26 -1.69
C ARG A 423 -2.57 -8.71 -2.40
N ARG A 424 -2.54 -8.54 -3.71
CA ARG A 424 -1.40 -8.86 -4.58
C ARG A 424 -0.82 -7.64 -5.28
N ILE A 425 -1.46 -6.48 -5.14
CA ILE A 425 -1.04 -5.23 -5.78
C ILE A 425 -0.78 -4.19 -4.68
N VAL A 426 0.39 -3.57 -4.73
CA VAL A 426 0.84 -2.56 -3.78
C VAL A 426 1.20 -1.30 -4.56
N VAL A 427 0.46 -0.23 -4.30
CA VAL A 427 0.60 1.06 -4.99
C VAL A 427 0.63 2.18 -3.95
N PRO A 428 1.55 3.14 -4.02
CA PRO A 428 1.63 4.23 -3.06
C PRO A 428 0.72 5.39 -3.51
N ARG A 429 -0.55 5.33 -3.14
CA ARG A 429 -1.55 6.38 -3.49
C ARG A 429 -2.11 7.12 -2.27
N GLY A 430 -1.43 7.01 -1.12
CA GLY A 430 -1.69 7.83 0.05
C GLY A 430 -1.11 9.24 -0.12
N HIS A 431 0.20 9.33 -0.35
CA HIS A 431 0.95 10.53 -0.72
C HIS A 431 1.54 10.44 -2.13
N GLY A 432 1.71 9.25 -2.68
CA GLY A 432 2.21 9.01 -4.03
C GLY A 432 3.72 9.27 -4.20
N PRO A 433 4.59 8.80 -3.29
CA PRO A 433 6.03 8.96 -3.45
C PRO A 433 6.53 8.21 -4.68
N MET A 434 7.35 8.87 -5.48
CA MET A 434 8.12 8.24 -6.54
C MET A 434 9.29 7.45 -5.93
N GLY A 435 9.75 6.39 -6.62
CA GLY A 435 10.81 5.52 -6.13
C GLY A 435 10.36 4.50 -5.09
N TYR A 436 9.07 4.16 -5.09
CA TYR A 436 8.48 3.21 -4.15
C TYR A 436 8.58 1.75 -4.61
N ALA A 437 8.41 1.46 -5.91
CA ALA A 437 8.20 0.08 -6.40
C ALA A 437 9.39 -0.86 -6.12
N ILE A 438 10.62 -0.41 -6.35
CA ILE A 438 11.82 -1.22 -6.15
C ILE A 438 12.01 -1.60 -4.66
N PRO A 439 12.05 -0.65 -3.70
CA PRO A 439 12.13 -1.01 -2.28
C PRO A 439 10.90 -1.76 -1.78
N ALA A 440 9.69 -1.41 -2.24
CA ALA A 440 8.48 -2.14 -1.90
C ALA A 440 8.53 -3.62 -2.32
N ALA A 441 9.16 -3.93 -3.45
CA ALA A 441 9.36 -5.30 -3.90
C ALA A 441 10.25 -6.10 -2.94
N VAL A 442 11.26 -5.49 -2.32
CA VAL A 442 12.06 -6.13 -1.26
C VAL A 442 11.17 -6.53 -0.09
N GLY A 443 10.39 -5.58 0.44
CA GLY A 443 9.46 -5.85 1.56
C GLY A 443 8.41 -6.90 1.22
N ALA A 444 7.86 -6.86 0.01
CA ALA A 444 6.88 -7.83 -0.48
C ALA A 444 7.46 -9.25 -0.61
N ALA A 445 8.69 -9.39 -1.12
CA ALA A 445 9.37 -10.67 -1.27
C ALA A 445 9.65 -11.32 0.10
N LEU A 446 10.05 -10.52 1.09
CA LEU A 446 10.26 -10.99 2.45
C LEU A 446 8.94 -11.33 3.17
N ALA A 447 7.86 -10.61 2.87
CA ALA A 447 6.52 -10.91 3.43
C ALA A 447 5.92 -12.22 2.90
N ARG A 448 6.32 -12.68 1.71
CA ARG A 448 5.83 -13.92 1.06
C ARG A 448 6.99 -14.67 0.40
N PRO A 449 7.85 -15.32 1.17
CA PRO A 449 8.95 -16.10 0.62
C PRO A 449 8.47 -17.15 -0.39
N GLY A 450 9.20 -17.29 -1.49
CA GLY A 450 8.88 -18.24 -2.57
C GLY A 450 7.84 -17.75 -3.59
N ARG A 451 7.22 -16.57 -3.39
CA ARG A 451 6.33 -15.96 -4.36
C ARG A 451 7.11 -14.93 -5.20
N PRO A 452 7.02 -14.97 -6.54
CA PRO A 452 7.70 -13.96 -7.36
C PRO A 452 7.10 -12.57 -7.14
N VAL A 453 7.95 -11.55 -7.23
CA VAL A 453 7.54 -10.16 -7.09
C VAL A 453 7.91 -9.41 -8.36
N LEU A 454 6.94 -8.68 -8.92
CA LEU A 454 7.13 -7.75 -10.02
C LEU A 454 7.18 -6.32 -9.47
N ALA A 455 8.30 -5.62 -9.69
CA ALA A 455 8.39 -4.18 -9.45
C ALA A 455 8.17 -3.44 -10.78
N LEU A 456 7.14 -2.62 -10.86
CA LEU A 456 6.85 -1.78 -12.02
C LEU A 456 7.20 -0.33 -11.70
N THR A 457 8.29 0.14 -12.26
CA THR A 457 8.82 1.49 -12.05
C THR A 457 8.80 2.33 -13.33
N ALA A 458 9.15 3.60 -13.24
CA ALA A 458 9.39 4.49 -14.38
C ALA A 458 10.75 5.18 -14.21
N ASP A 459 11.29 5.73 -15.29
CA ASP A 459 12.62 6.36 -15.32
C ASP A 459 12.83 7.43 -14.23
N GLY A 460 11.85 8.31 -14.02
CA GLY A 460 11.90 9.30 -12.95
C GLY A 460 11.89 8.70 -11.54
N SER A 461 11.18 7.60 -11.33
CA SER A 461 11.14 6.85 -10.06
C SER A 461 12.42 6.04 -9.84
N PHE A 462 12.93 5.42 -10.89
CA PHE A 462 14.19 4.68 -10.87
C PHE A 462 15.35 5.53 -10.34
N ALA A 463 15.47 6.76 -10.86
CA ALA A 463 16.52 7.69 -10.43
C ALA A 463 16.52 7.97 -8.92
N MET A 464 15.39 7.78 -8.24
CA MET A 464 15.24 7.98 -6.79
C MET A 464 15.51 6.72 -5.96
N SER A 465 15.51 5.52 -6.57
CA SER A 465 15.54 4.24 -5.82
C SER A 465 16.49 3.19 -6.38
N CYS A 466 17.29 3.53 -7.38
CA CYS A 466 18.21 2.58 -8.04
C CYS A 466 19.21 1.93 -7.08
N GLY A 467 19.56 2.59 -5.96
CA GLY A 467 20.41 2.00 -4.93
C GLY A 467 19.89 0.68 -4.35
N GLU A 468 18.55 0.50 -4.29
CA GLU A 468 17.96 -0.72 -3.74
C GLU A 468 18.04 -1.93 -4.69
N LEU A 469 18.51 -1.76 -5.91
CA LEU A 469 18.87 -2.88 -6.78
C LEU A 469 20.01 -3.72 -6.15
N GLU A 470 20.95 -3.07 -5.47
CA GLU A 470 21.97 -3.75 -4.68
C GLU A 470 21.34 -4.58 -3.54
N THR A 471 20.34 -4.04 -2.87
CA THR A 471 19.61 -4.75 -1.81
C THR A 471 18.94 -6.02 -2.35
N ILE A 472 18.32 -5.96 -3.53
CA ILE A 472 17.74 -7.13 -4.21
C ILE A 472 18.83 -8.15 -4.54
N ALA A 473 19.95 -7.72 -5.10
CA ALA A 473 21.06 -8.58 -5.48
C ALA A 473 21.72 -9.25 -4.26
N ARG A 474 22.06 -8.46 -3.23
CA ARG A 474 22.68 -8.93 -1.99
C ARG A 474 21.82 -9.95 -1.25
N LEU A 475 20.50 -9.78 -1.26
CA LEU A 475 19.57 -10.70 -0.60
C LEU A 475 19.14 -11.88 -1.48
N GLY A 476 19.53 -11.90 -2.76
CA GLY A 476 19.13 -12.95 -3.72
C GLY A 476 17.63 -13.09 -3.91
N LEU A 477 16.87 -11.97 -3.86
CA LEU A 477 15.42 -12.01 -3.92
C LEU A 477 14.92 -12.23 -5.37
N PRO A 478 13.89 -13.08 -5.60
CA PRO A 478 13.35 -13.34 -6.94
C PRO A 478 12.45 -12.18 -7.41
N VAL A 479 13.03 -10.98 -7.51
CA VAL A 479 12.34 -9.76 -7.93
C VAL A 479 12.61 -9.52 -9.41
N ILE A 480 11.54 -9.37 -10.19
CA ILE A 480 11.60 -8.92 -11.57
C ILE A 480 11.25 -7.44 -11.58
N ALA A 481 12.21 -6.57 -11.84
CA ALA A 481 12.01 -5.13 -11.94
C ALA A 481 11.87 -4.72 -13.42
N VAL A 482 10.79 -4.05 -13.78
CA VAL A 482 10.53 -3.57 -15.14
C VAL A 482 10.33 -2.06 -15.07
N GLN A 483 11.21 -1.31 -15.73
CA GLN A 483 11.13 0.13 -15.89
C GLN A 483 10.43 0.46 -17.22
N LEU A 484 9.47 1.39 -17.16
CA LEU A 484 8.86 2.01 -18.32
C LEU A 484 9.55 3.35 -18.56
N THR A 485 10.39 3.42 -19.59
CA THR A 485 11.24 4.57 -19.91
C THR A 485 10.64 5.40 -21.02
N ASN A 486 10.36 6.67 -20.74
CA ASN A 486 9.94 7.66 -21.74
C ASN A 486 10.75 8.98 -21.69
N HIS A 487 11.86 8.98 -20.95
CA HIS A 487 12.80 10.11 -20.79
C HIS A 487 12.16 11.40 -20.30
N SER A 488 11.09 11.28 -19.48
CA SER A 488 10.32 12.43 -19.03
C SER A 488 9.58 12.14 -17.73
N LEU A 489 9.34 13.15 -16.91
CA LEU A 489 8.31 13.09 -15.87
C LEU A 489 6.92 13.11 -16.54
N GLY A 490 6.60 11.98 -17.21
CA GLY A 490 5.54 11.86 -18.20
C GLY A 490 4.16 12.29 -17.68
N TRP A 491 3.82 11.99 -16.42
CA TRP A 491 2.57 12.43 -15.78
C TRP A 491 2.47 13.96 -15.71
N ILE A 492 3.53 14.62 -15.25
CA ILE A 492 3.56 16.08 -15.11
C ILE A 492 3.57 16.75 -16.48
N LYS A 493 4.34 16.20 -17.44
CA LYS A 493 4.35 16.69 -18.83
C LYS A 493 2.97 16.60 -19.46
N MET A 494 2.21 15.51 -19.20
CA MET A 494 0.83 15.37 -19.68
C MET A 494 -0.10 16.43 -19.04
N LEU A 495 0.03 16.72 -17.75
CA LEU A 495 -0.74 17.80 -17.11
C LEU A 495 -0.41 19.17 -17.72
N GLN A 496 0.86 19.44 -18.04
CA GLN A 496 1.26 20.66 -18.75
C GLN A 496 0.69 20.69 -20.18
N HIS A 497 0.64 19.53 -20.85
CA HIS A 497 0.04 19.40 -22.18
C HIS A 497 -1.45 19.78 -22.16
N LEU A 498 -2.22 19.21 -21.24
CA LEU A 498 -3.67 19.37 -21.16
C LEU A 498 -4.09 20.74 -20.64
N TYR A 499 -3.42 21.25 -19.60
CA TYR A 499 -3.92 22.36 -18.81
C TYR A 499 -3.05 23.62 -18.87
N GLN A 500 -1.81 23.56 -19.44
CA GLN A 500 -0.86 24.68 -19.50
C GLN A 500 -0.46 25.07 -20.93
N ASN A 501 -1.37 24.89 -21.89
CA ASN A 501 -1.17 25.25 -23.30
C ASN A 501 0.11 24.64 -23.91
N ARG A 502 0.46 23.39 -23.53
CA ARG A 502 1.64 22.65 -24.01
C ARG A 502 2.98 23.35 -23.69
N ARG A 503 3.03 24.13 -22.63
CA ARG A 503 4.27 24.73 -22.13
C ARG A 503 4.96 23.76 -21.19
N TYR A 504 5.97 23.05 -21.70
CA TYR A 504 6.72 22.03 -20.93
C TYR A 504 7.90 22.71 -20.23
N PHE A 505 8.04 22.49 -18.92
CA PHE A 505 9.13 23.03 -18.14
C PHE A 505 9.45 22.14 -16.94
N GLY A 506 10.76 21.79 -16.75
CA GLY A 506 11.23 20.99 -15.63
C GLY A 506 10.76 19.53 -15.65
N VAL A 507 10.50 18.95 -16.82
CA VAL A 507 9.90 17.62 -16.96
C VAL A 507 10.72 16.63 -17.77
N ASP A 508 11.80 17.07 -18.40
CA ASP A 508 12.70 16.24 -19.20
C ASP A 508 14.09 16.19 -18.54
N PRO A 509 14.34 15.25 -17.62
CA PRO A 509 15.66 15.03 -17.02
C PRO A 509 16.61 14.41 -18.03
N GLY A 510 17.92 14.51 -17.78
CA GLY A 510 18.92 13.80 -18.58
C GLY A 510 18.78 12.27 -18.46
N PRO A 511 19.22 11.52 -19.48
CA PRO A 511 19.09 10.06 -19.47
C PRO A 511 20.05 9.42 -18.46
N ILE A 512 19.59 8.31 -17.85
CA ILE A 512 20.43 7.40 -17.06
C ILE A 512 20.42 6.06 -17.79
N ASP A 513 21.59 5.44 -18.00
CA ASP A 513 21.66 4.08 -18.50
C ASP A 513 21.29 3.10 -17.37
N ALA A 514 20.00 2.81 -17.27
CA ALA A 514 19.45 2.02 -16.20
C ALA A 514 19.93 0.55 -16.24
N VAL A 515 20.22 0.01 -17.43
CA VAL A 515 20.81 -1.35 -17.60
C VAL A 515 22.21 -1.38 -16.99
N ALA A 516 23.07 -0.42 -17.34
CA ALA A 516 24.43 -0.37 -16.79
C ALA A 516 24.42 -0.18 -15.26
N VAL A 517 23.49 0.62 -14.72
CA VAL A 517 23.33 0.77 -13.25
C VAL A 517 22.90 -0.53 -12.60
N ALA A 518 21.95 -1.26 -13.18
CA ALA A 518 21.48 -2.52 -12.64
C ALA A 518 22.58 -3.60 -12.65
N GLU A 519 23.34 -3.69 -13.73
CA GLU A 519 24.51 -4.59 -13.84
C GLU A 519 25.59 -4.23 -12.81
N ALA A 520 25.87 -2.94 -12.61
CA ALA A 520 26.80 -2.48 -11.57
C ALA A 520 26.33 -2.81 -10.15
N CYS A 521 25.03 -2.91 -9.90
CA CYS A 521 24.45 -3.39 -8.67
C CYS A 521 24.43 -4.93 -8.53
N GLY A 522 24.87 -5.66 -9.55
CA GLY A 522 24.94 -7.14 -9.53
C GLY A 522 23.69 -7.84 -10.03
N LEU A 523 22.79 -7.16 -10.72
CA LEU A 523 21.59 -7.76 -11.30
C LEU A 523 21.77 -8.08 -12.80
N PRO A 524 21.30 -9.23 -13.29
CA PRO A 524 21.10 -9.43 -14.72
C PRO A 524 20.13 -8.36 -15.26
N ALA A 525 20.53 -7.66 -16.32
CA ALA A 525 19.74 -6.59 -16.89
C ALA A 525 19.69 -6.63 -18.42
N ALA A 526 18.62 -6.06 -19.01
CA ALA A 526 18.48 -5.98 -20.46
C ALA A 526 17.49 -4.89 -20.88
N ARG A 527 17.57 -4.51 -22.17
CA ARG A 527 16.61 -3.62 -22.84
C ARG A 527 15.86 -4.42 -23.90
N PRO A 528 14.67 -4.96 -23.59
CA PRO A 528 13.85 -5.69 -24.56
C PRO A 528 13.40 -4.79 -25.70
N THR A 529 13.49 -5.26 -26.93
CA THR A 529 13.06 -4.53 -28.14
C THR A 529 11.73 -5.04 -28.71
N SER A 530 11.16 -6.08 -28.11
CA SER A 530 9.88 -6.64 -28.50
C SER A 530 9.16 -7.30 -27.31
N VAL A 531 7.84 -7.45 -27.42
CA VAL A 531 7.02 -8.21 -26.46
C VAL A 531 7.49 -9.67 -26.34
N ALA A 532 7.94 -10.28 -27.45
CA ALA A 532 8.44 -11.64 -27.44
C ALA A 532 9.76 -11.77 -26.64
N ASP A 533 10.69 -10.83 -26.79
CA ASP A 533 11.95 -10.79 -26.02
C ASP A 533 11.65 -10.54 -24.52
N LEU A 534 10.73 -9.59 -24.21
CA LEU A 534 10.27 -9.35 -22.84
C LEU A 534 9.76 -10.65 -22.18
N ARG A 535 8.83 -11.34 -22.84
CA ARG A 535 8.25 -12.61 -22.35
C ARG A 535 9.31 -13.69 -22.15
N ALA A 536 10.24 -13.83 -23.07
CA ALA A 536 11.31 -14.85 -23.00
C ALA A 536 12.21 -14.62 -21.78
N ARG A 537 12.63 -13.37 -21.53
CA ARG A 537 13.50 -13.01 -20.39
C ARG A 537 12.78 -13.18 -19.05
N VAL A 538 11.57 -12.66 -18.93
CA VAL A 538 10.75 -12.81 -17.70
C VAL A 538 10.49 -14.28 -17.42
N GLY A 539 10.12 -15.08 -18.44
CA GLY A 539 9.90 -16.51 -18.30
C GLY A 539 11.14 -17.29 -17.88
N ALA A 540 12.34 -16.90 -18.34
CA ALA A 540 13.61 -17.49 -17.91
C ALA A 540 13.89 -17.18 -16.43
N ALA A 541 13.85 -15.91 -16.04
CA ALA A 541 14.06 -15.47 -14.65
C ALA A 541 13.08 -16.14 -13.67
N LEU A 542 11.80 -16.27 -14.08
CA LEU A 542 10.78 -16.95 -13.28
C LEU A 542 11.11 -18.43 -13.04
N ARG A 543 11.54 -19.17 -14.08
CA ARG A 543 11.89 -20.59 -13.97
C ARG A 543 13.15 -20.81 -13.12
N GLU A 544 14.10 -19.89 -13.20
CA GLU A 544 15.37 -19.95 -12.48
C GLU A 544 15.25 -19.42 -11.04
N GLY A 545 14.18 -18.69 -10.73
CA GLY A 545 14.03 -18.02 -9.44
C GLY A 545 15.05 -16.90 -9.21
N THR A 546 15.57 -16.29 -10.30
CA THR A 546 16.63 -15.28 -10.26
C THR A 546 16.06 -13.86 -10.40
N PRO A 547 16.70 -12.84 -9.79
CA PRO A 547 16.34 -11.45 -10.04
C PRO A 547 16.61 -11.06 -11.49
N LEU A 548 15.82 -10.08 -11.98
CA LEU A 548 16.00 -9.54 -13.34
C LEU A 548 15.62 -8.07 -13.35
N TYR A 549 16.39 -7.25 -14.07
CA TYR A 549 16.03 -5.88 -14.36
C TYR A 549 15.81 -5.67 -15.86
N LEU A 550 14.69 -5.03 -16.23
CA LEU A 550 14.37 -4.73 -17.63
C LEU A 550 14.05 -3.24 -17.79
N ASP A 551 14.73 -2.59 -18.74
CA ASP A 551 14.48 -1.22 -19.16
C ASP A 551 13.71 -1.23 -20.50
N VAL A 552 12.43 -0.84 -20.47
CA VAL A 552 11.53 -0.92 -21.62
C VAL A 552 11.21 0.48 -22.11
N GLU A 553 11.63 0.79 -23.34
CA GLU A 553 11.27 2.05 -24.00
C GLU A 553 9.78 2.06 -24.33
N VAL A 554 9.06 3.07 -23.78
CA VAL A 554 7.63 3.27 -24.00
C VAL A 554 7.36 4.63 -24.62
N PRO A 555 6.24 4.81 -25.36
CA PRO A 555 5.85 6.12 -25.88
C PRO A 555 5.66 7.17 -24.77
N HIS A 556 5.89 8.44 -25.08
CA HIS A 556 5.44 9.50 -24.18
C HIS A 556 3.92 9.46 -23.98
N MET A 557 3.47 9.81 -22.78
CA MET A 557 2.04 9.88 -22.48
C MET A 557 1.27 10.92 -23.31
N ILE A 558 1.97 11.90 -23.89
CA ILE A 558 1.36 12.88 -24.81
C ILE A 558 1.13 12.32 -26.22
N ASP A 559 1.85 11.25 -26.59
CA ASP A 559 1.75 10.58 -27.90
C ASP A 559 0.79 9.39 -27.82
N VAL A 560 0.88 8.59 -26.75
CA VAL A 560 -0.02 7.50 -26.42
C VAL A 560 -0.64 7.77 -25.06
N VAL A 561 -1.85 8.31 -25.07
CA VAL A 561 -2.52 8.79 -23.87
C VAL A 561 -3.05 7.60 -23.04
N PRO A 562 -2.60 7.44 -21.78
CA PRO A 562 -3.16 6.44 -20.87
C PRO A 562 -4.66 6.62 -20.67
N ARG A 563 -5.37 5.54 -20.38
CA ARG A 563 -6.82 5.55 -20.16
C ARG A 563 -7.24 6.17 -18.83
N VAL A 564 -6.89 7.46 -18.67
CA VAL A 564 -7.31 8.27 -17.53
C VAL A 564 -8.56 9.05 -17.92
N PRO A 565 -9.74 8.77 -17.35
CA PRO A 565 -11.02 9.35 -17.78
C PRO A 565 -11.01 10.88 -17.87
N ALA A 566 -10.41 11.55 -16.88
CA ALA A 566 -10.29 13.00 -16.87
C ALA A 566 -9.45 13.56 -18.03
N TRP A 567 -8.41 12.83 -18.47
CA TRP A 567 -7.57 13.25 -19.60
C TRP A 567 -8.30 13.12 -20.91
N HIS A 568 -9.08 12.05 -21.07
CA HIS A 568 -9.92 11.87 -22.25
C HIS A 568 -11.00 12.96 -22.36
N ARG A 569 -11.62 13.35 -21.24
CA ARG A 569 -12.53 14.51 -21.20
C ARG A 569 -11.83 15.80 -21.61
N ALA A 570 -10.62 16.03 -21.10
CA ALA A 570 -9.84 17.22 -21.44
C ALA A 570 -9.45 17.30 -22.93
N LEU A 571 -9.08 16.16 -23.53
CA LEU A 571 -8.80 16.06 -24.97
C LEU A 571 -10.06 16.26 -25.83
N SER A 572 -11.24 15.89 -25.31
CA SER A 572 -12.53 16.12 -25.98
C SER A 572 -13.10 17.52 -25.78
N GLY A 573 -12.36 18.42 -25.07
CA GLY A 573 -12.71 19.83 -24.92
C GLY A 573 -13.12 20.26 -23.51
N ASP A 574 -13.41 19.33 -22.60
CA ASP A 574 -13.64 19.66 -21.19
C ASP A 574 -12.31 19.77 -20.43
N ARG A 575 -11.75 20.99 -20.40
CA ARG A 575 -10.47 21.27 -19.74
C ARG A 575 -10.60 21.48 -18.23
N THR A 576 -11.67 21.04 -17.60
CA THR A 576 -11.81 21.09 -16.14
C THR A 576 -10.75 20.18 -15.51
N ARG A 577 -9.83 20.79 -14.77
CA ARG A 577 -8.78 20.03 -14.07
C ARG A 577 -9.41 19.21 -12.95
N PRO A 578 -9.12 17.90 -12.87
CA PRO A 578 -9.62 17.09 -11.77
C PRO A 578 -9.06 17.57 -10.43
N VAL A 579 -9.85 17.43 -9.37
CA VAL A 579 -9.42 17.59 -7.98
C VAL A 579 -8.72 16.31 -7.52
N TYR A 580 -7.60 16.44 -6.86
CA TYR A 580 -6.82 15.33 -6.33
C TYR A 580 -6.80 15.33 -4.80
#